data_41da51f937514c09ace88d1633e51c25
#
_entry.id   41da51f937514c09ace88d1633e51c25
#
_cell.length_a   1.000
_cell.length_b   1.000
_cell.length_c   1.000
_cell.angle_alpha   90.00
_cell.angle_beta   90.00
_cell.angle_gamma   90.00
#
_symmetry.space_group_name_H-M   'P 1'
#
loop_
_entity.id
_entity.type
_entity.pdbx_description
1 polymer ?
#
loop_
_entity_poly.entity_id
_entity_poly.type
_entity_poly.pdbx_seq_one_letter_code
_entity_poly.pdbx_strand_id
1 'polypeptide(L)'
;MNKNFLALGLAAALLAPQVAGAEGFAINEWSAEGVAMGGARMFAEDDAANVAYNPASITKVKGEVMKSSYTYLSPHGNYKLYDYKLYDSNNDEIKGEPTHNKVHAGWAVGTYYVRQINDKEWFGIGAFPRFAMVSEFERESKASSNAFFSKLNGVSVTPTYAHKFDKKWSAAVGAEINYVGLELQKNLQMKMPVETPVETKIATIDGTTQIEGESYALGWNAAASYAFDDKNEIGVVYRSRITHSLEADFKMYPASGGKITADAYGVVTLPDSWDIGYNHKFDKKTRLELKATRTNWSTYDALNISLSNPSVPGVLPSNVDSAKNWSNGWRYAIGLEHNFSDKYAAMAGFAFDEASIPYNGGDFMVPTGLRRTYSIGARYNDKKQTVAVALGWMDVGTLDFEGHPEKGDAYS
;
A
#
# COMPACT_ATOMS: atom_id res chain seq x y z
N MET A 1 12.33 21.14 22.26
CA MET A 1 12.24 20.24 21.08
C MET A 1 12.03 21.05 19.82
N ASN A 2 12.76 20.77 18.77
CA ASN A 2 12.77 21.63 17.58
C ASN A 2 11.56 21.25 16.68
N LYS A 3 10.50 22.07 16.66
CA LYS A 3 9.29 21.87 15.85
C LYS A 3 9.58 21.64 14.36
N ASN A 4 10.75 22.10 13.90
CA ASN A 4 11.21 21.96 12.53
C ASN A 4 11.51 20.51 12.13
N PHE A 5 11.90 19.62 13.07
CA PHE A 5 12.15 18.21 12.75
C PHE A 5 10.86 17.43 12.48
N LEU A 6 9.76 17.75 13.18
CA LEU A 6 8.46 17.12 12.92
C LEU A 6 7.93 17.54 11.53
N ALA A 7 8.04 18.83 11.21
CA ALA A 7 7.63 19.37 9.92
C ALA A 7 8.46 18.80 8.75
N LEU A 8 9.78 18.64 8.94
CA LEU A 8 10.68 18.04 7.95
C LEU A 8 10.37 16.55 7.74
N GLY A 9 10.11 15.80 8.83
CA GLY A 9 9.72 14.39 8.74
C GLY A 9 8.37 14.20 8.04
N LEU A 10 7.39 15.08 8.33
CA LEU A 10 6.08 15.08 7.65
C LEU A 10 6.24 15.40 6.16
N ALA A 11 7.02 16.43 5.83
CA ALA A 11 7.31 16.78 4.44
C ALA A 11 8.05 15.68 3.70
N ALA A 12 9.02 15.00 4.34
CA ALA A 12 9.72 13.87 3.75
C ALA A 12 8.80 12.67 3.48
N ALA A 13 7.85 12.39 4.40
CA ALA A 13 6.86 11.32 4.19
C ALA A 13 5.92 11.60 3.01
N LEU A 14 5.56 12.86 2.78
CA LEU A 14 4.69 13.27 1.68
C LEU A 14 5.40 13.30 0.32
N LEU A 15 6.72 13.51 0.30
CA LEU A 15 7.51 13.70 -0.93
C LEU A 15 8.26 12.44 -1.38
N ALA A 16 8.33 11.39 -0.55
CA ALA A 16 9.06 10.18 -0.89
C ALA A 16 8.33 9.39 -1.99
N PRO A 17 9.00 9.00 -3.09
CA PRO A 17 8.45 8.06 -4.06
C PRO A 17 8.21 6.71 -3.37
N GLN A 18 7.04 6.13 -3.57
CA GLN A 18 6.59 4.92 -2.88
C GLN A 18 6.56 3.73 -3.82
N VAL A 19 6.69 2.54 -3.29
CA VAL A 19 6.84 1.29 -4.06
C VAL A 19 5.86 0.23 -3.58
N ALA A 20 5.44 -0.63 -4.50
CA ALA A 20 4.46 -1.68 -4.26
C ALA A 20 4.83 -2.61 -3.08
N GLY A 21 3.89 -2.81 -2.19
CA GLY A 21 3.97 -3.69 -1.02
C GLY A 21 3.25 -5.03 -1.17
N ALA A 22 3.33 -5.87 -0.15
CA ALA A 22 2.61 -7.14 0.01
C ALA A 22 1.11 -6.92 0.28
N GLU A 23 0.29 -7.98 0.19
CA GLU A 23 -1.16 -7.88 0.30
C GLU A 23 -1.75 -6.78 -0.59
N GLY A 24 -1.81 -7.00 -1.89
CA GLY A 24 -2.20 -5.96 -2.83
C GLY A 24 -1.15 -4.86 -2.88
N PHE A 25 -1.54 -3.64 -2.55
CA PHE A 25 -0.65 -2.47 -2.44
C PHE A 25 -0.54 -1.91 -1.01
N ALA A 26 -0.79 -2.73 0.02
CA ALA A 26 -0.54 -2.37 1.42
C ALA A 26 0.96 -2.34 1.74
N ILE A 27 1.38 -1.35 2.53
CA ILE A 27 2.75 -1.18 3.04
C ILE A 27 2.76 -1.52 4.52
N ASN A 28 3.74 -2.32 4.96
CA ASN A 28 3.93 -2.73 6.35
C ASN A 28 5.29 -2.31 6.93
N GLU A 29 6.14 -1.71 6.11
CA GLU A 29 7.54 -1.35 6.39
C GLU A 29 7.63 0.04 7.06
N TRP A 30 6.90 0.20 8.18
CA TRP A 30 6.71 1.50 8.86
C TRP A 30 7.87 1.88 9.80
N SER A 31 8.74 0.94 10.17
CA SER A 31 9.97 1.22 10.93
C SER A 31 11.03 0.16 10.70
N ALA A 32 12.30 0.50 10.93
CA ALA A 32 13.41 -0.44 10.78
C ALA A 32 13.23 -1.68 11.67
N GLU A 33 12.84 -1.51 12.94
CA GLU A 33 12.60 -2.65 13.82
C GLU A 33 11.35 -3.44 13.41
N GLY A 34 10.33 -2.78 12.84
CA GLY A 34 9.18 -3.46 12.27
C GLY A 34 9.57 -4.32 11.07
N VAL A 35 10.40 -3.80 10.17
CA VAL A 35 11.00 -4.58 9.07
C VAL A 35 11.78 -5.77 9.65
N ALA A 36 12.67 -5.53 10.63
CA ALA A 36 13.51 -6.57 11.23
C ALA A 36 12.68 -7.72 11.85
N MET A 37 11.47 -7.43 12.33
CA MET A 37 10.57 -8.42 12.94
C MET A 37 9.48 -8.92 11.96
N GLY A 38 9.64 -8.73 10.66
CA GLY A 38 8.65 -9.17 9.67
C GLY A 38 7.28 -8.48 9.80
N GLY A 39 7.20 -7.33 10.48
CA GLY A 39 5.96 -6.62 10.78
C GLY A 39 5.26 -7.04 12.08
N ALA A 40 5.75 -8.06 12.79
CA ALA A 40 5.27 -8.44 14.12
C ALA A 40 5.89 -7.55 15.20
N ARG A 41 5.36 -6.32 15.36
CA ARG A 41 5.87 -5.32 16.30
C ARG A 41 4.76 -4.50 16.95
N MET A 42 3.81 -5.18 17.58
CA MET A 42 2.65 -4.55 18.21
C MET A 42 2.91 -4.12 19.67
N PHE A 43 3.94 -4.64 20.32
CA PHE A 43 4.12 -4.51 21.78
C PHE A 43 5.49 -3.94 22.17
N ALA A 44 6.06 -3.10 21.30
CA ALA A 44 7.36 -2.50 21.57
C ALA A 44 7.30 -1.57 22.79
N GLU A 45 8.31 -1.67 23.65
CA GLU A 45 8.49 -0.74 24.76
C GLU A 45 9.18 0.54 24.24
N ASP A 46 8.73 1.68 24.73
CA ASP A 46 9.34 3.00 24.49
C ASP A 46 9.52 3.37 23.01
N ASP A 47 8.56 2.96 22.15
CA ASP A 47 8.64 3.12 20.70
C ASP A 47 7.46 3.96 20.17
N ALA A 48 7.77 5.13 19.58
CA ALA A 48 6.75 6.00 19.01
C ALA A 48 6.09 5.41 17.75
N ALA A 49 6.73 4.46 17.05
CA ALA A 49 6.13 3.77 15.90
C ALA A 49 4.94 2.86 16.29
N ASN A 50 4.68 2.63 17.58
CA ASN A 50 3.45 2.00 18.05
C ASN A 50 2.18 2.71 17.55
N VAL A 51 2.22 4.01 17.23
CA VAL A 51 1.10 4.73 16.56
C VAL A 51 0.69 3.98 15.28
N ALA A 52 1.65 3.44 14.52
CA ALA A 52 1.37 2.68 13.31
C ALA A 52 1.06 1.21 13.58
N TYR A 53 1.79 0.52 14.47
CA TYR A 53 1.67 -0.92 14.69
C TYR A 53 0.54 -1.30 15.65
N ASN A 54 0.48 -0.65 16.81
CA ASN A 54 -0.56 -0.84 17.82
C ASN A 54 -0.73 0.45 18.66
N PRO A 55 -1.68 1.29 18.32
CA PRO A 55 -1.92 2.55 19.03
C PRO A 55 -2.09 2.41 20.55
N ALA A 56 -2.67 1.30 21.05
CA ALA A 56 -2.79 1.06 22.48
C ALA A 56 -1.43 0.92 23.20
N SER A 57 -0.40 0.48 22.47
CA SER A 57 0.97 0.32 23.01
C SER A 57 1.76 1.62 23.12
N ILE A 58 1.23 2.77 22.65
CA ILE A 58 1.87 4.07 22.98
C ILE A 58 1.84 4.36 24.48
N THR A 59 0.96 3.69 25.23
CA THR A 59 0.92 3.76 26.71
C THR A 59 2.17 3.19 27.38
N LYS A 60 3.07 2.55 26.63
CA LYS A 60 4.37 2.06 27.11
C LYS A 60 5.50 3.07 26.92
N VAL A 61 5.24 4.18 26.25
CA VAL A 61 6.22 5.26 26.06
C VAL A 61 6.33 6.08 27.32
N LYS A 62 7.57 6.35 27.76
CA LYS A 62 7.87 7.16 28.93
C LYS A 62 8.26 8.56 28.50
N GLY A 63 7.53 9.56 29.04
CA GLY A 63 7.79 10.94 28.72
C GLY A 63 7.45 11.30 27.28
N GLU A 64 8.47 11.56 26.48
CA GLU A 64 8.33 12.05 25.11
C GLU A 64 9.33 11.39 24.17
N VAL A 65 8.84 10.76 23.11
CA VAL A 65 9.66 10.05 22.10
C VAL A 65 9.27 10.50 20.70
N MET A 66 10.29 10.80 19.91
CA MET A 66 10.15 11.06 18.49
C MET A 66 10.99 10.02 17.70
N LYS A 67 10.44 9.53 16.60
CA LYS A 67 11.09 8.53 15.75
C LYS A 67 10.87 8.87 14.28
N SER A 68 11.90 8.69 13.45
CA SER A 68 11.80 8.67 12.00
C SER A 68 12.44 7.41 11.47
N SER A 69 11.85 6.82 10.45
CA SER A 69 12.33 5.63 9.79
C SER A 69 12.28 5.80 8.28
N TYR A 70 13.29 5.28 7.61
CA TYR A 70 13.47 5.33 6.17
C TYR A 70 13.71 3.91 5.68
N THR A 71 12.77 3.35 4.95
CA THR A 71 12.89 2.02 4.36
C THR A 71 13.02 2.15 2.86
N TYR A 72 14.13 1.70 2.30
CA TYR A 72 14.33 1.63 0.85
C TYR A 72 13.84 0.28 0.34
N LEU A 73 12.85 0.31 -0.53
CA LEU A 73 12.27 -0.86 -1.17
C LEU A 73 12.82 -0.93 -2.60
N SER A 74 13.44 -2.06 -2.94
CA SER A 74 14.03 -2.27 -4.28
C SER A 74 13.50 -3.60 -4.85
N PRO A 75 12.29 -3.59 -5.42
CA PRO A 75 11.73 -4.79 -6.01
C PRO A 75 12.43 -5.13 -7.33
N HIS A 76 12.57 -6.43 -7.60
CA HIS A 76 13.08 -6.97 -8.86
C HIS A 76 12.11 -8.07 -9.28
N GLY A 77 11.52 -7.93 -10.46
CA GLY A 77 10.59 -8.92 -10.99
C GLY A 77 10.82 -9.13 -12.48
N ASN A 78 10.78 -10.40 -12.91
CA ASN A 78 10.77 -10.78 -14.33
C ASN A 78 9.41 -11.39 -14.62
N TYR A 79 8.63 -10.77 -15.49
CA TYR A 79 7.39 -11.32 -16.01
C TYR A 79 7.66 -11.96 -17.36
N LYS A 80 7.46 -13.28 -17.43
CA LYS A 80 7.49 -14.00 -18.69
C LYS A 80 6.05 -14.29 -19.08
N LEU A 81 5.58 -13.63 -20.12
CA LEU A 81 4.29 -13.93 -20.75
C LEU A 81 4.48 -15.13 -21.64
N TYR A 82 4.30 -16.36 -21.11
CA TYR A 82 4.26 -17.58 -21.91
C TYR A 82 2.88 -17.72 -22.51
N ASP A 83 2.80 -17.89 -23.83
CA ASP A 83 1.59 -18.22 -24.61
C ASP A 83 0.34 -17.38 -24.31
N TYR A 84 0.50 -16.19 -23.74
CA TYR A 84 -0.60 -15.34 -23.36
C TYR A 84 -1.12 -14.59 -24.59
N LYS A 85 -2.37 -14.88 -24.97
CA LYS A 85 -3.07 -14.17 -26.03
C LYS A 85 -3.99 -13.15 -25.38
N LEU A 86 -3.69 -11.87 -25.56
CA LEU A 86 -4.59 -10.77 -25.26
C LEU A 86 -5.46 -10.51 -26.49
N TYR A 87 -6.73 -10.25 -26.24
CA TYR A 87 -7.67 -9.86 -27.29
C TYR A 87 -8.23 -8.47 -26.93
N ASP A 88 -8.38 -7.62 -27.92
CA ASP A 88 -9.05 -6.34 -27.76
C ASP A 88 -10.57 -6.50 -27.63
N SER A 89 -11.29 -5.40 -27.39
CA SER A 89 -12.77 -5.36 -27.32
C SER A 89 -13.46 -5.83 -28.59
N ASN A 90 -12.73 -5.99 -29.70
CA ASN A 90 -13.24 -6.49 -30.98
C ASN A 90 -12.89 -7.96 -31.21
N ASN A 91 -12.27 -8.62 -30.21
CA ASN A 91 -11.78 -9.97 -30.28
C ASN A 91 -10.63 -10.18 -31.30
N ASP A 92 -9.89 -9.11 -31.60
CA ASP A 92 -8.66 -9.19 -32.38
C ASP A 92 -7.47 -9.45 -31.45
N GLU A 93 -6.58 -10.39 -31.78
CA GLU A 93 -5.40 -10.71 -30.97
C GLU A 93 -4.45 -9.51 -30.91
N ILE A 94 -4.18 -9.02 -29.69
CA ILE A 94 -3.20 -7.98 -29.44
C ILE A 94 -1.80 -8.58 -29.59
N LYS A 95 -1.08 -8.15 -30.61
CA LYS A 95 0.30 -8.56 -30.86
C LYS A 95 1.27 -7.72 -30.03
N GLY A 96 2.28 -8.32 -29.47
CA GLY A 96 3.32 -7.61 -28.73
C GLY A 96 4.41 -8.59 -28.26
N GLU A 97 5.57 -8.04 -27.92
CA GLU A 97 6.69 -8.80 -27.40
C GLU A 97 6.50 -9.16 -25.92
N PRO A 98 7.16 -10.23 -25.42
CA PRO A 98 7.23 -10.50 -23.99
C PRO A 98 7.76 -9.28 -23.25
N THR A 99 7.12 -8.93 -22.13
CA THR A 99 7.48 -7.74 -21.39
C THR A 99 8.18 -8.05 -20.08
N HIS A 100 9.00 -7.11 -19.66
CA HIS A 100 9.61 -7.09 -18.34
C HIS A 100 8.98 -5.95 -17.54
N ASN A 101 8.65 -6.21 -16.28
CA ASN A 101 8.25 -5.14 -15.39
C ASN A 101 9.48 -4.33 -15.00
N LYS A 102 9.43 -3.02 -15.22
CA LYS A 102 10.38 -2.06 -14.65
C LYS A 102 9.88 -1.67 -13.28
N VAL A 103 10.27 -2.42 -12.27
CA VAL A 103 9.84 -2.12 -10.91
C VAL A 103 10.69 -0.99 -10.36
N HIS A 104 10.05 0.10 -10.00
CA HIS A 104 10.72 1.26 -9.44
C HIS A 104 11.05 1.03 -7.97
N ALA A 105 12.29 1.32 -7.62
CA ALA A 105 12.69 1.42 -6.22
C ALA A 105 12.15 2.71 -5.59
N GLY A 106 11.82 2.66 -4.30
CA GLY A 106 11.29 3.83 -3.59
C GLY A 106 11.46 3.76 -2.09
N TRP A 107 11.03 4.82 -1.42
CA TRP A 107 11.19 4.99 0.00
C TRP A 107 9.84 4.92 0.72
N ALA A 108 9.73 4.09 1.74
CA ALA A 108 8.68 4.17 2.74
C ALA A 108 9.23 4.95 3.95
N VAL A 109 8.66 6.11 4.21
CA VAL A 109 9.09 7.00 5.30
C VAL A 109 8.02 7.05 6.37
N GLY A 110 8.39 6.69 7.60
CA GLY A 110 7.55 6.84 8.79
C GLY A 110 8.13 7.86 9.76
N THR A 111 7.29 8.76 10.26
CA THR A 111 7.67 9.73 11.29
C THR A 111 6.61 9.75 12.38
N TYR A 112 7.04 9.66 13.62
CA TYR A 112 6.18 9.46 14.78
C TYR A 112 6.58 10.36 15.93
N TYR A 113 5.59 10.78 16.67
CA TYR A 113 5.75 11.49 17.94
C TYR A 113 4.76 10.95 18.94
N VAL A 114 5.21 10.63 20.14
CA VAL A 114 4.37 10.22 21.27
C VAL A 114 4.78 11.00 22.51
N ARG A 115 3.79 11.46 23.25
CA ARG A 115 3.95 12.14 24.53
C ARG A 115 3.05 11.52 25.57
N GLN A 116 3.62 11.17 26.71
CA GLN A 116 2.87 10.87 27.92
C GLN A 116 2.31 12.17 28.51
N ILE A 117 0.99 12.25 28.68
CA ILE A 117 0.30 13.41 29.26
C ILE A 117 0.31 13.30 30.79
N ASN A 118 -0.04 12.10 31.27
CA ASN A 118 0.02 11.70 32.68
C ASN A 118 0.17 10.17 32.80
N ASP A 119 0.04 9.59 33.98
CA ASP A 119 0.24 8.15 34.24
C ASP A 119 -0.78 7.24 33.52
N LYS A 120 -1.87 7.81 32.98
CA LYS A 120 -2.96 7.06 32.31
C LYS A 120 -3.21 7.49 30.88
N GLU A 121 -2.66 8.59 30.41
CA GLU A 121 -3.04 9.20 29.13
C GLU A 121 -1.83 9.54 28.27
N TRP A 122 -1.94 9.23 26.97
CA TRP A 122 -0.93 9.53 25.96
C TRP A 122 -1.57 10.13 24.72
N PHE A 123 -0.81 11.01 24.09
CA PHE A 123 -1.08 11.50 22.75
C PHE A 123 0.04 11.05 21.82
N GLY A 124 -0.33 10.58 20.63
CA GLY A 124 0.59 10.25 19.56
C GLY A 124 0.15 10.85 18.24
N ILE A 125 1.09 11.05 17.35
CA ILE A 125 0.82 11.36 15.94
C ILE A 125 1.86 10.66 15.09
N GLY A 126 1.43 10.04 13.99
CA GLY A 126 2.30 9.39 13.01
C GLY A 126 1.95 9.84 11.61
N ALA A 127 2.99 9.95 10.75
CA ALA A 127 2.84 10.08 9.31
C ALA A 127 3.57 8.91 8.67
N PHE A 128 2.87 8.05 7.92
CA PHE A 128 3.42 6.84 7.34
C PHE A 128 2.57 6.36 6.15
N PRO A 129 3.17 5.63 5.17
CA PRO A 129 2.41 5.04 4.09
C PRO A 129 1.63 3.82 4.58
N ARG A 130 0.34 3.75 4.24
CA ARG A 130 -0.46 2.53 4.39
C ARG A 130 -0.59 1.78 3.07
N PHE A 131 -0.70 2.52 1.99
CA PHE A 131 -0.92 1.97 0.65
C PHE A 131 -0.06 2.70 -0.35
N ALA A 132 0.69 1.97 -1.14
CA ALA A 132 1.48 2.53 -2.23
C ALA A 132 1.89 1.45 -3.23
N MET A 133 2.02 1.84 -4.48
CA MET A 133 2.56 0.99 -5.53
C MET A 133 3.09 1.82 -6.69
N VAL A 134 4.06 1.29 -7.41
CA VAL A 134 4.43 1.71 -8.76
C VAL A 134 4.70 0.46 -9.59
N SER A 135 4.05 0.37 -10.73
CA SER A 135 4.27 -0.67 -11.73
C SER A 135 4.47 -0.02 -13.08
N GLU A 136 5.52 -0.42 -13.81
CA GLU A 136 5.80 0.05 -15.16
C GLU A 136 6.18 -1.12 -16.06
N PHE A 137 5.61 -1.18 -17.25
CA PHE A 137 5.92 -2.11 -18.30
C PHE A 137 6.39 -1.36 -19.56
N GLU A 138 6.97 -2.07 -20.48
CA GLU A 138 7.32 -1.50 -21.78
C GLU A 138 6.05 -1.11 -22.54
N ARG A 139 6.03 0.07 -23.16
CA ARG A 139 4.86 0.58 -23.88
C ARG A 139 4.46 -0.29 -25.08
N GLU A 140 5.41 -0.96 -25.67
CA GLU A 140 5.23 -1.88 -26.81
C GLU A 140 4.80 -3.27 -26.41
N SER A 141 4.74 -3.53 -25.09
CA SER A 141 4.36 -4.85 -24.59
C SER A 141 2.86 -5.13 -24.75
N LYS A 142 2.51 -6.40 -24.72
CA LYS A 142 1.10 -6.84 -24.69
C LYS A 142 0.35 -6.34 -23.43
N ALA A 143 1.06 -6.10 -22.33
CA ALA A 143 0.49 -5.58 -21.10
C ALA A 143 -0.01 -4.13 -21.23
N SER A 144 0.48 -3.37 -22.21
CA SER A 144 0.26 -1.93 -22.34
C SER A 144 -1.19 -1.54 -22.63
N SER A 145 -2.01 -2.45 -23.16
CA SER A 145 -3.45 -2.23 -23.37
C SER A 145 -4.25 -2.25 -22.05
N ASN A 146 -3.76 -2.96 -21.06
CA ASN A 146 -4.32 -2.93 -19.70
C ASN A 146 -3.71 -1.78 -18.89
N ALA A 147 -2.40 -1.80 -18.71
CA ALA A 147 -1.63 -0.71 -18.12
C ALA A 147 -0.14 -0.89 -18.45
N PHE A 148 0.56 0.15 -18.85
CA PHE A 148 2.01 0.15 -18.87
C PHE A 148 2.61 0.96 -17.74
N PHE A 149 1.82 1.84 -17.10
CA PHE A 149 2.22 2.57 -15.91
C PHE A 149 1.05 2.69 -14.93
N SER A 150 1.30 2.31 -13.69
CA SER A 150 0.36 2.47 -12.59
C SER A 150 1.10 2.95 -11.36
N LYS A 151 0.60 4.01 -10.74
CA LYS A 151 1.17 4.57 -9.51
C LYS A 151 0.05 4.95 -8.55
N LEU A 152 0.19 4.52 -7.32
CA LEU A 152 -0.62 4.95 -6.20
C LEU A 152 0.32 5.33 -5.06
N ASN A 153 0.21 6.54 -4.57
CA ASN A 153 0.93 7.04 -3.39
C ASN A 153 -0.08 7.36 -2.31
N GLY A 154 -0.06 6.61 -1.21
CA GLY A 154 -0.96 6.85 -0.08
C GLY A 154 -0.18 7.13 1.21
N VAL A 155 -0.43 8.27 1.82
CA VAL A 155 0.17 8.67 3.10
C VAL A 155 -0.93 8.97 4.11
N SER A 156 -0.80 8.39 5.30
CA SER A 156 -1.71 8.62 6.41
C SER A 156 -1.05 9.48 7.48
N VAL A 157 -1.77 10.49 7.95
CA VAL A 157 -1.45 11.23 9.18
C VAL A 157 -2.45 10.83 10.25
N THR A 158 -1.96 10.29 11.37
CA THR A 158 -2.79 9.62 12.36
C THR A 158 -2.58 10.21 13.75
N PRO A 159 -3.32 11.29 14.13
CA PRO A 159 -3.41 11.71 15.53
C PRO A 159 -4.16 10.65 16.35
N THR A 160 -3.60 10.29 17.50
CA THR A 160 -4.03 9.15 18.31
C THR A 160 -4.05 9.55 19.79
N TYR A 161 -5.11 9.15 20.49
CA TYR A 161 -5.21 9.21 21.93
C TYR A 161 -5.25 7.82 22.51
N ALA A 162 -4.49 7.56 23.57
CA ALA A 162 -4.49 6.28 24.28
C ALA A 162 -4.69 6.47 25.78
N HIS A 163 -5.39 5.51 26.38
CA HIS A 163 -5.69 5.45 27.80
C HIS A 163 -5.28 4.10 28.38
N LYS A 164 -4.58 4.14 29.52
CA LYS A 164 -4.22 2.98 30.33
C LYS A 164 -5.16 2.90 31.51
N PHE A 165 -6.09 1.96 31.47
CA PHE A 165 -7.11 1.79 32.52
C PHE A 165 -6.50 1.30 33.82
N ASP A 166 -5.61 0.30 33.72
CA ASP A 166 -4.90 -0.31 34.82
C ASP A 166 -3.57 -0.93 34.34
N LYS A 167 -2.97 -1.84 35.12
CA LYS A 167 -1.73 -2.52 34.76
C LYS A 167 -1.87 -3.50 33.60
N LYS A 168 -3.10 -3.92 33.29
CA LYS A 168 -3.40 -4.96 32.30
C LYS A 168 -4.03 -4.39 31.03
N TRP A 169 -4.93 -3.40 31.14
CA TRP A 169 -5.70 -2.90 30.04
C TRP A 169 -5.23 -1.53 29.52
N SER A 170 -5.07 -1.43 28.24
CA SER A 170 -4.94 -0.17 27.53
C SER A 170 -5.78 -0.18 26.25
N ALA A 171 -6.25 0.99 25.85
CA ALA A 171 -6.95 1.19 24.58
C ALA A 171 -6.56 2.51 23.94
N ALA A 172 -6.78 2.62 22.64
CA ALA A 172 -6.54 3.84 21.88
C ALA A 172 -7.57 4.02 20.78
N VAL A 173 -7.77 5.29 20.41
CA VAL A 173 -8.53 5.69 19.21
C VAL A 173 -7.73 6.75 18.47
N GLY A 174 -7.81 6.72 17.14
CA GLY A 174 -7.15 7.71 16.30
C GLY A 174 -8.02 8.09 15.10
N ALA A 175 -7.95 9.35 14.71
CA ALA A 175 -8.40 9.76 13.39
C ALA A 175 -7.30 9.45 12.37
N GLU A 176 -7.68 9.30 11.11
CA GLU A 176 -6.73 9.11 10.02
C GLU A 176 -7.09 10.06 8.88
N ILE A 177 -6.16 10.96 8.56
CA ILE A 177 -6.24 11.82 7.38
C ILE A 177 -5.36 11.15 6.33
N ASN A 178 -5.96 10.64 5.27
CA ASN A 178 -5.26 9.93 4.22
C ASN A 178 -5.24 10.74 2.94
N TYR A 179 -4.08 10.85 2.34
CA TYR A 179 -3.84 11.39 1.01
C TYR A 179 -3.59 10.25 0.04
N VAL A 180 -4.17 10.31 -1.14
CA VAL A 180 -3.89 9.42 -2.27
C VAL A 180 -3.63 10.23 -3.53
N GLY A 181 -2.50 9.98 -4.18
CA GLY A 181 -2.22 10.37 -5.56
C GLY A 181 -2.25 9.13 -6.46
N LEU A 182 -2.96 9.21 -7.57
CA LEU A 182 -3.12 8.13 -8.54
C LEU A 182 -2.64 8.60 -9.92
N GLU A 183 -1.87 7.75 -10.60
CA GLU A 183 -1.54 7.93 -12.02
C GLU A 183 -1.64 6.59 -12.73
N LEU A 184 -2.40 6.54 -13.82
CA LEU A 184 -2.60 5.37 -14.68
C LEU A 184 -2.31 5.75 -16.12
N GLN A 185 -1.51 4.92 -16.82
CA GLN A 185 -1.28 5.08 -18.25
C GLN A 185 -1.45 3.75 -18.98
N LYS A 186 -2.15 3.77 -20.11
CA LYS A 186 -2.33 2.60 -20.97
C LYS A 186 -2.37 2.98 -22.44
N ASN A 187 -2.06 2.03 -23.30
CA ASN A 187 -2.34 2.15 -24.72
C ASN A 187 -3.83 1.86 -24.96
N LEU A 188 -4.43 2.66 -25.78
CA LEU A 188 -5.84 2.53 -26.13
C LEU A 188 -5.97 2.39 -27.65
N GLN A 189 -6.74 1.39 -28.08
CA GLN A 189 -7.20 1.27 -29.44
C GLN A 189 -8.72 1.37 -29.45
N MET A 190 -9.26 2.42 -30.07
CA MET A 190 -10.70 2.64 -30.17
C MET A 190 -11.14 2.58 -31.61
N LYS A 191 -12.23 1.88 -31.88
CA LYS A 191 -12.95 1.93 -33.15
C LYS A 191 -14.08 2.96 -33.06
N MET A 192 -14.03 3.95 -33.93
CA MET A 192 -15.04 5.02 -33.98
C MET A 192 -15.72 5.06 -35.32
N PRO A 193 -17.05 5.21 -35.34
CA PRO A 193 -17.74 5.56 -36.57
C PRO A 193 -17.37 7.01 -36.96
N VAL A 194 -16.80 7.16 -38.13
CA VAL A 194 -16.54 8.46 -38.74
C VAL A 194 -17.54 8.66 -39.85
N GLU A 195 -18.42 9.63 -39.71
CA GLU A 195 -19.36 10.00 -40.76
C GLU A 195 -18.61 10.73 -41.87
N THR A 196 -18.65 10.19 -43.07
CA THR A 196 -18.21 10.87 -44.28
C THR A 196 -19.42 11.27 -45.09
N PRO A 197 -19.33 12.21 -46.01
CA PRO A 197 -20.48 12.62 -46.84
C PRO A 197 -21.11 11.50 -47.67
N VAL A 198 -20.47 10.34 -47.77
CA VAL A 198 -20.90 9.21 -48.61
C VAL A 198 -21.28 7.98 -47.78
N GLU A 199 -20.58 7.75 -46.66
CA GLU A 199 -20.79 6.55 -45.84
C GLU A 199 -20.21 6.75 -44.42
N THR A 200 -20.70 5.98 -43.45
CA THR A 200 -20.08 5.87 -42.12
C THR A 200 -18.93 4.85 -42.18
N LYS A 201 -17.70 5.28 -41.96
CA LYS A 201 -16.53 4.42 -41.88
C LYS A 201 -16.13 4.22 -40.41
N ILE A 202 -15.70 3.00 -40.08
CA ILE A 202 -15.06 2.74 -38.80
C ILE A 202 -13.58 3.11 -38.89
N ALA A 203 -13.17 4.14 -38.21
CA ALA A 203 -11.75 4.50 -38.04
C ALA A 203 -11.23 3.95 -36.71
N THR A 204 -10.01 3.40 -36.74
CA THR A 204 -9.30 3.01 -35.54
C THR A 204 -8.44 4.18 -35.07
N ILE A 205 -8.61 4.58 -33.82
CA ILE A 205 -7.77 5.57 -33.15
C ILE A 205 -6.86 4.84 -32.18
N ASP A 206 -5.60 4.76 -32.51
CA ASP A 206 -4.55 4.28 -31.63
C ASP A 206 -4.00 5.47 -30.82
N GLY A 207 -3.67 5.25 -29.55
CA GLY A 207 -3.11 6.30 -28.72
C GLY A 207 -2.72 5.82 -27.34
N THR A 208 -2.18 6.75 -26.57
CA THR A 208 -1.86 6.55 -25.14
C THR A 208 -2.82 7.37 -24.31
N THR A 209 -3.36 6.79 -23.24
CA THR A 209 -4.16 7.52 -22.26
C THR A 209 -3.41 7.65 -20.95
N GLN A 210 -3.66 8.77 -20.27
CA GLN A 210 -3.17 9.07 -18.94
C GLN A 210 -4.33 9.60 -18.08
N ILE A 211 -4.45 9.07 -16.88
CA ILE A 211 -5.35 9.59 -15.83
C ILE A 211 -4.48 9.94 -14.65
N GLU A 212 -4.59 11.16 -14.15
CA GLU A 212 -3.81 11.64 -13.02
C GLU A 212 -4.71 12.47 -12.10
N GLY A 213 -4.73 12.12 -10.82
CA GLY A 213 -5.56 12.80 -9.83
C GLY A 213 -5.13 12.52 -8.40
N GLU A 214 -5.69 13.30 -7.49
CA GLU A 214 -5.42 13.19 -6.06
C GLU A 214 -6.68 13.36 -5.22
N SER A 215 -6.63 12.86 -3.98
CA SER A 215 -7.75 12.98 -3.05
C SER A 215 -7.28 12.91 -1.60
N TYR A 216 -8.02 13.61 -0.73
CA TYR A 216 -7.93 13.48 0.71
C TYR A 216 -9.21 12.84 1.24
N ALA A 217 -9.06 11.89 2.15
CA ALA A 217 -10.20 11.23 2.79
C ALA A 217 -9.93 10.95 4.26
N LEU A 218 -11.00 10.71 5.02
CA LEU A 218 -10.92 10.48 6.44
C LEU A 218 -11.21 9.02 6.78
N GLY A 219 -10.42 8.48 7.67
CA GLY A 219 -10.60 7.21 8.33
C GLY A 219 -10.43 7.32 9.83
N TRP A 220 -10.41 6.20 10.49
CA TRP A 220 -10.17 6.09 11.92
C TRP A 220 -9.56 4.73 12.27
N ASN A 221 -8.98 4.65 13.46
CA ASN A 221 -8.50 3.40 14.03
C ASN A 221 -8.89 3.28 15.50
N ALA A 222 -8.95 2.03 15.97
CA ALA A 222 -9.12 1.73 17.37
C ALA A 222 -8.24 0.52 17.73
N ALA A 223 -7.71 0.52 18.94
CA ALA A 223 -6.84 -0.55 19.43
C ALA A 223 -7.12 -0.84 20.90
N ALA A 224 -6.90 -2.10 21.28
CA ALA A 224 -6.89 -2.54 22.66
C ALA A 224 -5.78 -3.54 22.90
N SER A 225 -5.18 -3.50 24.09
CA SER A 225 -4.17 -4.47 24.55
C SER A 225 -4.50 -4.96 25.95
N TYR A 226 -4.23 -6.24 26.16
CA TYR A 226 -4.43 -6.89 27.47
C TYR A 226 -3.21 -7.71 27.85
N ALA A 227 -2.59 -7.36 28.98
CA ALA A 227 -1.51 -8.12 29.59
C ALA A 227 -2.09 -9.15 30.57
N PHE A 228 -1.96 -10.43 30.26
CA PHE A 228 -2.35 -11.51 31.17
C PHE A 228 -1.48 -11.50 32.42
N ASP A 229 -0.18 -11.32 32.20
CA ASP A 229 0.86 -11.22 33.19
C ASP A 229 2.04 -10.39 32.64
N ASP A 230 3.18 -10.37 33.33
CA ASP A 230 4.37 -9.62 32.93
C ASP A 230 5.06 -10.18 31.67
N LYS A 231 4.69 -11.39 31.22
CA LYS A 231 5.28 -12.08 30.08
C LYS A 231 4.37 -12.15 28.86
N ASN A 232 3.07 -12.20 29.08
CA ASN A 232 2.08 -12.52 28.05
C ASN A 232 1.12 -11.37 27.83
N GLU A 233 0.99 -10.94 26.57
CA GLU A 233 0.13 -9.83 26.17
C GLU A 233 -0.52 -10.14 24.82
N ILE A 234 -1.78 -9.76 24.66
CA ILE A 234 -2.52 -9.81 23.40
C ILE A 234 -2.97 -8.40 23.01
N GLY A 235 -3.06 -8.13 21.72
CA GLY A 235 -3.57 -6.87 21.20
C GLY A 235 -4.40 -7.06 19.95
N VAL A 236 -5.35 -6.15 19.77
CA VAL A 236 -6.20 -6.07 18.58
C VAL A 236 -6.19 -4.63 18.09
N VAL A 237 -6.06 -4.45 16.78
CA VAL A 237 -6.15 -3.14 16.12
C VAL A 237 -7.11 -3.26 14.96
N TYR A 238 -8.01 -2.30 14.85
CA TYR A 238 -8.86 -2.11 13.68
C TYR A 238 -8.51 -0.80 12.99
N ARG A 239 -8.40 -0.81 11.68
CA ARG A 239 -8.31 0.38 10.84
C ARG A 239 -9.46 0.39 9.86
N SER A 240 -10.20 1.49 9.81
CA SER A 240 -11.34 1.61 8.92
C SER A 240 -10.92 1.61 7.45
N ARG A 241 -11.86 1.23 6.59
CA ARG A 241 -11.77 1.54 5.16
C ARG A 241 -11.79 3.05 4.95
N ILE A 242 -11.21 3.50 3.84
CA ILE A 242 -11.14 4.92 3.48
C ILE A 242 -11.56 5.02 2.02
N THR A 243 -12.66 5.73 1.78
CA THR A 243 -13.19 5.94 0.43
C THR A 243 -12.73 7.30 -0.08
N HIS A 244 -11.99 7.28 -1.17
CA HIS A 244 -11.51 8.45 -1.89
C HIS A 244 -12.41 8.75 -3.08
N SER A 245 -12.88 9.97 -3.18
CA SER A 245 -13.44 10.54 -4.38
C SER A 245 -12.33 11.26 -5.12
N LEU A 246 -11.92 10.73 -6.25
CA LEU A 246 -10.80 11.23 -7.05
C LEU A 246 -11.33 12.18 -8.12
N GLU A 247 -10.91 13.43 -8.10
CA GLU A 247 -11.01 14.34 -9.23
C GLU A 247 -9.67 14.26 -9.98
N ALA A 248 -9.72 13.96 -11.27
CA ALA A 248 -8.55 13.65 -12.07
C ALA A 248 -8.63 14.29 -13.46
N ASP A 249 -7.47 14.49 -14.05
CA ASP A 249 -7.32 14.86 -15.45
C ASP A 249 -7.21 13.59 -16.31
N PHE A 250 -8.04 13.51 -17.35
CA PHE A 250 -7.86 12.55 -18.42
C PHE A 250 -7.19 13.20 -19.62
N LYS A 251 -6.16 12.54 -20.15
CA LYS A 251 -5.42 12.96 -21.34
C LYS A 251 -5.30 11.77 -22.29
N MET A 252 -5.62 11.98 -23.55
CA MET A 252 -5.36 11.01 -24.62
C MET A 252 -4.46 11.65 -25.66
N TYR A 253 -3.45 10.93 -26.09
CA TYR A 253 -2.50 11.30 -27.12
C TYR A 253 -2.66 10.35 -28.32
N PRO A 254 -3.48 10.71 -29.33
CA PRO A 254 -3.65 9.89 -30.51
C PRO A 254 -2.33 9.72 -31.29
N ALA A 255 -2.09 8.55 -31.88
CA ALA A 255 -0.91 8.30 -32.71
C ALA A 255 -0.83 9.21 -33.93
N SER A 256 -1.98 9.71 -34.41
CA SER A 256 -2.07 10.73 -35.47
C SER A 256 -1.64 12.14 -35.07
N GLY A 257 -1.33 12.34 -33.78
CA GLY A 257 -0.96 13.63 -33.20
C GLY A 257 -2.11 14.37 -32.53
N GLY A 258 -1.77 15.39 -31.77
CA GLY A 258 -2.72 16.17 -30.98
C GLY A 258 -2.88 15.65 -29.53
N LYS A 259 -3.84 16.23 -28.84
CA LYS A 259 -4.19 15.90 -27.45
C LYS A 259 -5.70 16.08 -27.25
N ILE A 260 -6.34 15.09 -26.66
CA ILE A 260 -7.72 15.13 -26.23
C ILE A 260 -7.73 15.12 -24.70
N THR A 261 -8.50 15.99 -24.09
CA THR A 261 -8.61 16.10 -22.63
C THR A 261 -10.05 15.92 -22.19
N ALA A 262 -10.24 15.45 -20.98
CA ALA A 262 -11.55 15.42 -20.31
C ALA A 262 -11.32 15.51 -18.80
N ASP A 263 -12.34 15.87 -18.06
CA ASP A 263 -12.37 15.72 -16.62
C ASP A 263 -12.70 14.25 -16.31
N ALA A 264 -11.98 13.67 -15.35
CA ALA A 264 -12.22 12.31 -14.88
C ALA A 264 -12.65 12.33 -13.41
N TYR A 265 -13.61 11.49 -13.07
CA TYR A 265 -14.04 11.28 -11.69
C TYR A 265 -14.09 9.80 -11.39
N GLY A 266 -13.49 9.41 -10.26
CA GLY A 266 -13.48 8.02 -9.84
C GLY A 266 -13.62 7.87 -8.32
N VAL A 267 -14.02 6.68 -7.88
CA VAL A 267 -14.07 6.32 -6.47
C VAL A 267 -13.15 5.12 -6.22
N VAL A 268 -12.24 5.27 -5.26
CA VAL A 268 -11.35 4.19 -4.82
C VAL A 268 -11.54 3.97 -3.32
N THR A 269 -11.86 2.75 -2.92
CA THR A 269 -11.99 2.40 -1.51
C THR A 269 -10.78 1.58 -1.07
N LEU A 270 -9.97 2.16 -0.20
CA LEU A 270 -8.87 1.46 0.48
C LEU A 270 -9.45 0.57 1.59
N PRO A 271 -8.96 -0.68 1.73
CA PRO A 271 -9.56 -1.67 2.61
C PRO A 271 -9.40 -1.35 4.08
N ASP A 272 -10.36 -1.80 4.87
CA ASP A 272 -10.23 -1.92 6.31
C ASP A 272 -9.37 -3.14 6.66
N SER A 273 -8.76 -3.10 7.84
CA SER A 273 -7.91 -4.19 8.33
C SER A 273 -8.06 -4.45 9.81
N TRP A 274 -7.84 -5.71 10.19
CA TRP A 274 -7.73 -6.18 11.55
C TRP A 274 -6.36 -6.76 11.79
N ASP A 275 -5.68 -6.29 12.84
CA ASP A 275 -4.46 -6.90 13.36
C ASP A 275 -4.76 -7.58 14.69
N ILE A 276 -4.32 -8.81 14.85
CA ILE A 276 -4.33 -9.54 16.12
C ILE A 276 -2.89 -9.94 16.40
N GLY A 277 -2.39 -9.58 17.57
CA GLY A 277 -1.03 -9.90 17.97
C GLY A 277 -0.94 -10.54 19.34
N TYR A 278 0.08 -11.35 19.53
CA TYR A 278 0.46 -11.96 20.80
C TYR A 278 1.94 -11.78 21.03
N ASN A 279 2.30 -11.34 22.24
CA ASN A 279 3.69 -11.18 22.68
C ASN A 279 3.99 -12.10 23.85
N HIS A 280 5.11 -12.80 23.76
CA HIS A 280 5.65 -13.63 24.85
C HIS A 280 7.06 -13.21 25.20
N LYS A 281 7.31 -12.87 26.46
CA LYS A 281 8.63 -12.60 27.01
C LYS A 281 9.16 -13.88 27.69
N PHE A 282 10.14 -14.57 27.06
CA PHE A 282 10.78 -15.73 27.67
C PHE A 282 11.50 -15.33 28.96
N ASP A 283 12.20 -14.19 28.88
CA ASP A 283 12.91 -13.56 29.97
C ASP A 283 12.98 -12.02 29.76
N LYS A 284 13.82 -11.33 30.52
CA LYS A 284 14.00 -9.87 30.40
C LYS A 284 14.70 -9.43 29.10
N LYS A 285 15.31 -10.38 28.36
CA LYS A 285 16.12 -10.09 27.18
C LYS A 285 15.48 -10.55 25.89
N THR A 286 14.65 -11.61 25.94
CA THR A 286 14.16 -12.30 24.76
C THR A 286 12.64 -12.27 24.73
N ARG A 287 12.09 -11.80 23.61
CA ARG A 287 10.64 -11.80 23.35
C ARG A 287 10.34 -12.28 21.93
N LEU A 288 9.18 -12.90 21.81
CA LEU A 288 8.58 -13.36 20.56
C LEU A 288 7.26 -12.62 20.36
N GLU A 289 7.04 -12.11 19.17
CA GLU A 289 5.73 -11.60 18.76
C GLU A 289 5.19 -12.42 17.60
N LEU A 290 3.90 -12.74 17.67
CA LEU A 290 3.10 -13.29 16.59
C LEU A 290 2.05 -12.27 16.19
N LYS A 291 1.83 -12.11 14.89
CA LYS A 291 0.82 -11.20 14.37
C LYS A 291 0.08 -11.85 13.21
N ALA A 292 -1.25 -11.72 13.21
CA ALA A 292 -2.09 -12.01 12.06
C ALA A 292 -2.82 -10.74 11.65
N THR A 293 -2.76 -10.40 10.37
CA THR A 293 -3.46 -9.25 9.78
C THR A 293 -4.48 -9.79 8.79
N ARG A 294 -5.73 -9.34 8.91
CA ARG A 294 -6.79 -9.55 7.91
C ARG A 294 -7.02 -8.25 7.18
N THR A 295 -6.84 -8.23 5.88
CA THR A 295 -7.15 -7.07 5.02
C THR A 295 -8.34 -7.40 4.12
N ASN A 296 -9.36 -6.53 4.15
CA ASN A 296 -10.62 -6.76 3.46
C ASN A 296 -10.58 -6.21 2.03
N TRP A 297 -9.71 -6.78 1.19
CA TRP A 297 -9.49 -6.37 -0.20
C TRP A 297 -10.70 -6.53 -1.11
N SER A 298 -11.73 -7.28 -0.69
CA SER A 298 -13.01 -7.34 -1.43
C SER A 298 -13.70 -5.98 -1.58
N THR A 299 -13.24 -4.94 -0.87
CA THR A 299 -13.68 -3.55 -1.09
C THR A 299 -13.09 -2.92 -2.36
N TYR A 300 -12.00 -3.48 -2.90
CA TYR A 300 -11.41 -3.11 -4.19
C TYR A 300 -12.00 -4.00 -5.28
N ASP A 301 -13.30 -3.85 -5.52
CA ASP A 301 -14.11 -4.67 -6.41
C ASP A 301 -14.02 -4.19 -7.85
N ALA A 302 -14.06 -2.88 -8.06
CA ALA A 302 -13.94 -2.26 -9.37
C ALA A 302 -13.29 -0.88 -9.28
N LEU A 303 -12.64 -0.47 -10.36
CA LEU A 303 -12.20 0.89 -10.60
C LEU A 303 -13.10 1.47 -11.71
N ASN A 304 -14.06 2.29 -11.32
CA ASN A 304 -15.01 2.93 -12.23
C ASN A 304 -14.65 4.41 -12.37
N ILE A 305 -14.42 4.85 -13.60
CA ILE A 305 -14.03 6.22 -13.92
C ILE A 305 -15.05 6.80 -14.90
N SER A 306 -15.68 7.90 -14.51
CA SER A 306 -16.57 8.68 -15.36
C SER A 306 -15.79 9.80 -16.02
N LEU A 307 -15.99 10.00 -17.31
CA LEU A 307 -15.39 11.07 -18.10
C LEU A 307 -16.44 12.13 -18.47
N SER A 308 -16.07 13.40 -18.32
CA SER A 308 -16.94 14.55 -18.64
C SER A 308 -16.13 15.65 -19.33
N ASN A 309 -16.85 16.61 -19.93
CA ASN A 309 -16.26 17.78 -20.57
C ASN A 309 -15.12 17.46 -21.57
N PRO A 310 -15.30 16.49 -22.51
CA PRO A 310 -14.24 16.18 -23.45
C PRO A 310 -13.95 17.35 -24.38
N SER A 311 -12.66 17.65 -24.61
CA SER A 311 -12.24 18.72 -25.54
C SER A 311 -12.65 18.48 -26.98
N VAL A 312 -12.97 17.21 -27.33
CA VAL A 312 -13.53 16.78 -28.61
C VAL A 312 -14.80 15.98 -28.32
N PRO A 313 -16.00 16.51 -28.57
CA PRO A 313 -17.25 15.83 -28.30
C PRO A 313 -17.40 14.53 -29.09
N GLY A 314 -17.96 13.49 -28.44
CA GLY A 314 -18.28 12.21 -29.06
C GLY A 314 -17.11 11.28 -29.33
N VAL A 315 -15.89 11.65 -28.90
CA VAL A 315 -14.67 10.85 -29.12
C VAL A 315 -14.38 9.90 -27.96
N LEU A 316 -14.70 10.29 -26.72
CA LEU A 316 -14.43 9.50 -25.54
C LEU A 316 -15.70 8.81 -25.02
N PRO A 317 -15.60 7.60 -24.45
CA PRO A 317 -16.71 7.00 -23.71
C PRO A 317 -17.02 7.85 -22.47
N SER A 318 -18.25 7.80 -21.97
CA SER A 318 -18.63 8.49 -20.74
C SER A 318 -18.12 7.78 -19.48
N ASN A 319 -17.84 6.47 -19.56
CA ASN A 319 -17.33 5.67 -18.44
C ASN A 319 -16.25 4.73 -18.92
N VAL A 320 -15.30 4.48 -18.02
CA VAL A 320 -14.26 3.44 -18.15
C VAL A 320 -14.31 2.60 -16.88
N ASP A 321 -14.74 1.36 -17.02
CA ASP A 321 -14.91 0.44 -15.90
C ASP A 321 -13.84 -0.66 -15.95
N SER A 322 -13.31 -1.04 -14.81
CA SER A 322 -12.34 -2.12 -14.66
C SER A 322 -12.67 -2.95 -13.42
N ALA A 323 -13.26 -4.13 -13.63
CA ALA A 323 -13.52 -5.07 -12.53
C ALA A 323 -12.20 -5.57 -11.94
N LYS A 324 -12.11 -5.66 -10.62
CA LYS A 324 -10.95 -6.14 -9.88
C LYS A 324 -11.23 -7.45 -9.16
N ASN A 325 -12.40 -7.58 -8.56
CA ASN A 325 -12.89 -8.80 -7.89
C ASN A 325 -11.88 -9.36 -6.87
N TRP A 326 -11.17 -8.51 -6.14
CA TRP A 326 -10.17 -8.95 -5.20
C TRP A 326 -10.79 -9.67 -4.01
N SER A 327 -10.09 -10.64 -3.48
CA SER A 327 -10.47 -11.40 -2.30
C SER A 327 -9.75 -10.90 -1.07
N ASN A 328 -10.36 -11.13 0.10
CA ASN A 328 -9.75 -10.80 1.38
C ASN A 328 -8.54 -11.70 1.66
N GLY A 329 -7.44 -11.13 2.12
CA GLY A 329 -6.20 -11.83 2.40
C GLY A 329 -5.80 -11.83 3.87
N TRP A 330 -4.97 -12.79 4.25
CA TRP A 330 -4.30 -12.86 5.53
C TRP A 330 -2.79 -12.66 5.38
N ARG A 331 -2.22 -11.97 6.34
CA ARG A 331 -0.78 -11.92 6.58
C ARG A 331 -0.48 -12.49 7.94
N TYR A 332 0.48 -13.40 8.02
CA TYR A 332 0.98 -13.97 9.26
C TYR A 332 2.44 -13.56 9.43
N ALA A 333 2.79 -13.08 10.62
CA ALA A 333 4.14 -12.67 10.91
C ALA A 333 4.59 -13.20 12.28
N ILE A 334 5.88 -13.51 12.35
CA ILE A 334 6.58 -13.89 13.57
C ILE A 334 7.85 -13.06 13.68
N GLY A 335 8.09 -12.48 14.85
CA GLY A 335 9.26 -11.68 15.14
C GLY A 335 9.90 -12.07 16.46
N LEU A 336 11.21 -12.21 16.46
CA LEU A 336 12.04 -12.47 17.64
C LEU A 336 12.96 -11.28 17.88
N GLU A 337 13.02 -10.81 19.12
CA GLU A 337 13.97 -9.80 19.58
C GLU A 337 14.77 -10.33 20.76
N HIS A 338 16.11 -10.16 20.71
CA HIS A 338 17.00 -10.49 21.80
C HIS A 338 17.90 -9.31 22.16
N ASN A 339 17.84 -8.87 23.41
CA ASN A 339 18.68 -7.81 23.98
C ASN A 339 19.94 -8.43 24.61
N PHE A 340 21.08 -8.30 23.94
CA PHE A 340 22.37 -8.76 24.49
C PHE A 340 22.75 -7.96 25.72
N SER A 341 22.43 -6.69 25.71
CA SER A 341 22.64 -5.73 26.81
C SER A 341 21.57 -4.61 26.73
N ASP A 342 21.60 -3.67 27.66
CA ASP A 342 20.74 -2.47 27.63
C ASP A 342 20.96 -1.61 26.38
N LYS A 343 22.11 -1.78 25.69
CA LYS A 343 22.50 -1.00 24.52
C LYS A 343 22.24 -1.71 23.20
N TYR A 344 22.40 -3.02 23.13
CA TYR A 344 22.42 -3.76 21.87
C TYR A 344 21.34 -4.83 21.83
N ALA A 345 20.58 -4.84 20.76
CA ALA A 345 19.61 -5.88 20.44
C ALA A 345 19.76 -6.36 19.00
N ALA A 346 19.42 -7.63 18.78
CA ALA A 346 19.20 -8.18 17.44
C ALA A 346 17.75 -8.61 17.29
N MET A 347 17.28 -8.60 16.06
CA MET A 347 15.93 -8.98 15.68
C MET A 347 15.97 -9.86 14.45
N ALA A 348 15.02 -10.79 14.37
CA ALA A 348 14.75 -11.58 13.18
C ALA A 348 13.25 -11.75 13.00
N GLY A 349 12.80 -11.82 11.76
CA GLY A 349 11.39 -11.93 11.45
C GLY A 349 11.13 -12.73 10.19
N PHE A 350 9.93 -13.28 10.15
CA PHE A 350 9.35 -13.92 8.97
C PHE A 350 7.91 -13.50 8.82
N ALA A 351 7.49 -13.27 7.58
CA ALA A 351 6.09 -13.05 7.27
C ALA A 351 5.68 -13.82 6.01
N PHE A 352 4.40 -14.18 5.99
CA PHE A 352 3.74 -14.85 4.89
C PHE A 352 2.46 -14.09 4.57
N ASP A 353 2.30 -13.68 3.31
CA ASP A 353 1.13 -12.96 2.81
C ASP A 353 0.40 -13.82 1.78
N GLU A 354 -0.91 -14.00 1.99
CA GLU A 354 -1.78 -14.62 1.00
C GLU A 354 -2.00 -13.69 -0.19
N ALA A 355 -2.20 -14.26 -1.38
CA ALA A 355 -2.57 -13.50 -2.55
C ALA A 355 -4.03 -13.03 -2.44
N SER A 356 -4.26 -11.74 -2.63
CA SER A 356 -5.62 -11.16 -2.64
C SER A 356 -6.22 -11.08 -4.05
N ILE A 357 -5.39 -11.20 -5.08
CA ILE A 357 -5.83 -11.19 -6.47
C ILE A 357 -6.33 -12.58 -6.82
N PRO A 358 -7.56 -12.73 -7.38
CA PRO A 358 -8.06 -14.02 -7.81
C PRO A 358 -7.24 -14.56 -8.98
N TYR A 359 -7.13 -15.88 -9.05
CA TYR A 359 -6.37 -16.61 -10.07
C TYR A 359 -6.73 -16.24 -11.52
N ASN A 360 -8.00 -15.90 -11.74
CA ASN A 360 -8.56 -15.50 -13.05
C ASN A 360 -8.87 -13.99 -13.18
N GLY A 361 -8.36 -13.16 -12.27
CA GLY A 361 -8.65 -11.72 -12.21
C GLY A 361 -7.41 -10.85 -12.04
N GLY A 362 -6.21 -11.39 -12.34
CA GLY A 362 -4.98 -10.61 -12.29
C GLY A 362 -4.90 -9.56 -13.39
N ASP A 363 -4.39 -8.39 -13.06
CA ASP A 363 -4.10 -7.35 -14.03
C ASP A 363 -2.68 -6.80 -13.87
N PHE A 364 -2.20 -6.10 -14.89
CA PHE A 364 -0.87 -5.53 -14.91
C PHE A 364 -0.77 -4.21 -14.12
N MET A 365 -1.89 -3.64 -13.68
CA MET A 365 -1.89 -2.45 -12.83
C MET A 365 -1.27 -2.76 -11.48
N VAL A 366 -1.62 -3.92 -10.89
CA VAL A 366 -1.15 -4.34 -9.57
C VAL A 366 -0.71 -5.80 -9.61
N PRO A 367 0.46 -6.10 -10.20
CA PRO A 367 0.94 -7.48 -10.30
C PRO A 367 1.46 -7.96 -8.93
N THR A 368 0.59 -8.52 -8.11
CA THR A 368 0.93 -9.00 -6.77
C THR A 368 0.41 -10.42 -6.51
N GLY A 369 1.19 -11.23 -5.82
CA GLY A 369 0.87 -12.61 -5.50
C GLY A 369 1.18 -12.95 -4.04
N LEU A 370 1.26 -14.25 -3.77
CA LEU A 370 1.74 -14.78 -2.51
C LEU A 370 3.16 -14.30 -2.22
N ARG A 371 3.47 -13.94 -0.96
CA ARG A 371 4.79 -13.44 -0.57
C ARG A 371 5.32 -14.09 0.69
N ARG A 372 6.64 -14.21 0.74
CA ARG A 372 7.41 -14.61 1.91
C ARG A 372 8.47 -13.56 2.18
N THR A 373 8.46 -13.00 3.37
CA THR A 373 9.45 -12.00 3.78
C THR A 373 10.32 -12.58 4.88
N TYR A 374 11.63 -12.52 4.70
CA TYR A 374 12.66 -12.89 5.68
C TYR A 374 13.41 -11.63 6.07
N SER A 375 13.59 -11.40 7.35
CA SER A 375 14.20 -10.16 7.81
C SER A 375 15.07 -10.34 9.04
N ILE A 376 16.08 -9.48 9.13
CA ILE A 376 16.97 -9.36 10.29
C ILE A 376 17.24 -7.88 10.57
N GLY A 377 17.63 -7.58 11.78
CA GLY A 377 18.03 -6.23 12.14
C GLY A 377 18.76 -6.15 13.48
N ALA A 378 19.30 -4.97 13.73
CA ALA A 378 19.98 -4.65 14.96
C ALA A 378 19.57 -3.27 15.47
N ARG A 379 19.61 -3.09 16.77
CA ARG A 379 19.31 -1.82 17.44
C ARG A 379 20.42 -1.47 18.42
N TYR A 380 20.85 -0.21 18.36
CA TYR A 380 21.69 0.42 19.36
C TYR A 380 20.88 1.43 20.15
N ASN A 381 20.95 1.37 21.45
CA ASN A 381 20.23 2.20 22.39
C ASN A 381 21.21 2.90 23.32
N ASP A 382 21.10 4.20 23.47
CA ASP A 382 21.74 4.92 24.55
C ASP A 382 20.70 5.80 25.29
N LYS A 383 21.17 6.54 26.30
CA LYS A 383 20.26 7.37 27.12
C LYS A 383 19.58 8.51 26.36
N LYS A 384 20.03 8.83 25.13
CA LYS A 384 19.58 9.99 24.37
C LYS A 384 18.91 9.62 23.05
N GLN A 385 19.37 8.51 22.44
CA GLN A 385 18.95 8.14 21.10
C GLN A 385 18.94 6.62 20.90
N THR A 386 18.08 6.19 20.01
CA THR A 386 18.01 4.81 19.51
C THR A 386 18.26 4.83 18.01
N VAL A 387 19.13 3.97 17.53
CA VAL A 387 19.39 3.75 16.10
C VAL A 387 19.13 2.29 15.79
N ALA A 388 18.34 2.03 14.76
CA ALA A 388 18.07 0.68 14.28
C ALA A 388 18.34 0.57 12.79
N VAL A 389 18.82 -0.60 12.37
CA VAL A 389 19.02 -0.97 10.98
C VAL A 389 18.37 -2.31 10.73
N ALA A 390 17.81 -2.49 9.55
CA ALA A 390 17.18 -3.73 9.14
C ALA A 390 17.45 -4.05 7.67
N LEU A 391 17.45 -5.34 7.36
CA LEU A 391 17.48 -5.88 6.03
C LEU A 391 16.32 -6.88 5.91
N GLY A 392 15.48 -6.69 4.89
CA GLY A 392 14.43 -7.62 4.53
C GLY A 392 14.65 -8.14 3.11
N TRP A 393 14.41 -9.41 2.89
CA TRP A 393 14.32 -10.02 1.58
C TRP A 393 12.91 -10.59 1.39
N MET A 394 12.26 -10.16 0.32
CA MET A 394 10.89 -10.57 -0.01
C MET A 394 10.92 -11.42 -1.28
N ASP A 395 10.44 -12.66 -1.14
CA ASP A 395 10.19 -13.55 -2.26
C ASP A 395 8.72 -13.40 -2.68
N VAL A 396 8.51 -12.91 -3.87
CA VAL A 396 7.18 -12.82 -4.50
C VAL A 396 7.02 -14.06 -5.35
N GLY A 397 6.13 -14.96 -4.94
CA GLY A 397 5.85 -16.19 -5.66
C GLY A 397 5.42 -15.93 -7.11
N THR A 398 5.51 -16.96 -7.93
CA THR A 398 5.04 -16.90 -9.32
C THR A 398 3.53 -16.66 -9.34
N LEU A 399 3.09 -15.69 -10.11
CA LEU A 399 1.70 -15.49 -10.47
C LEU A 399 1.46 -16.22 -11.77
N ASP A 400 0.74 -17.32 -11.71
CA ASP A 400 0.24 -17.99 -12.91
C ASP A 400 -1.15 -17.40 -13.19
N PHE A 401 -1.25 -16.57 -14.21
CA PHE A 401 -2.53 -16.14 -14.75
C PHE A 401 -3.03 -17.20 -15.73
N GLU A 402 -3.71 -18.23 -15.25
CA GLU A 402 -4.56 -19.08 -16.07
C GLU A 402 -5.97 -18.53 -16.09
N GLY A 403 -6.27 -17.72 -17.02
CA GLY A 403 -7.61 -17.26 -17.27
C GLY A 403 -7.53 -16.49 -18.55
N HIS A 404 -8.16 -17.02 -19.56
CA HIS A 404 -8.52 -16.18 -20.70
C HIS A 404 -9.48 -15.15 -20.14
N PRO A 405 -9.23 -13.83 -20.26
CA PRO A 405 -10.33 -12.89 -20.18
C PRO A 405 -11.38 -13.44 -21.14
N GLU A 406 -12.59 -13.70 -20.64
CA GLU A 406 -13.68 -14.12 -21.50
C GLU A 406 -13.84 -13.09 -22.62
N LYS A 407 -14.30 -13.53 -23.79
CA LYS A 407 -14.55 -12.65 -24.91
C LYS A 407 -15.37 -11.44 -24.47
N GLY A 408 -14.81 -10.26 -24.53
CA GLY A 408 -15.45 -9.00 -24.16
C GLY A 408 -15.06 -8.41 -22.82
N ASP A 409 -14.40 -9.17 -21.92
CA ASP A 409 -13.97 -8.69 -20.60
C ASP A 409 -12.48 -8.32 -20.55
N ALA A 410 -11.80 -8.46 -21.65
CA ALA A 410 -10.41 -8.06 -21.77
C ALA A 410 -10.34 -6.53 -21.79
N TYR A 411 -10.35 -5.94 -20.58
CA TYR A 411 -9.83 -4.59 -20.45
C TYR A 411 -10.63 -3.50 -21.16
N SER A 412 -11.93 -3.51 -20.96
CA SER A 412 -12.75 -2.32 -21.26
C SER A 412 -12.46 -1.19 -20.29
#